data_47a18005920cada95ec1178361494f80
#
_entry.id   47a18005920cada95ec1178361494f80
#
_cell.length_a   1.000
_cell.length_b   1.000
_cell.length_c   1.000
_cell.angle_alpha   90.00
_cell.angle_beta   90.00
_cell.angle_gamma   90.00
#
_symmetry.space_group_name_H-M   'P 1'
#
loop_
_entity.id
_entity.type
_entity.pdbx_description
1 polymer ?
#
loop_
_entity_poly.entity_id
_entity_poly.type
_entity_poly.pdbx_seq_one_letter_code
_entity_poly.pdbx_strand_id
1 'polypeptide(L)'
;MHLHMRNLDREEHQETRELVKSAFSLARALGIKTLVVQADEISDRGLVEQLRDDERVIWVAREQKQMPVSDPAKDVVLAMPDAALNRLSQLNLALFLTALNRHLGPEEKVLGLSGVTGSQRLDTLVIAKPARDYSWLRHHKSAMAVTQHLARLLEIALHFAREGREGSSIGAIFVLGDRHTLSPHLRQLILNPLKGHAQAARSIHNPDFLETLRELAAMDGAFVVNRRGVVDSAGTYLDAPVGREDSDPVWAPVMPRRWPSPP
;
A
#
# COMPACT_ATOMS: atom_id res chain seq x y z
N MET A 1 23.90 -0.46 -32.49
CA MET A 1 22.90 -0.80 -31.47
C MET A 1 23.47 -0.80 -30.04
N HIS A 2 24.59 -1.51 -29.74
CA HIS A 2 25.17 -1.54 -28.39
C HIS A 2 25.71 -0.19 -27.85
N LEU A 3 26.23 0.69 -28.68
CA LEU A 3 26.72 2.01 -28.24
C LEU A 3 25.56 2.96 -27.84
N HIS A 4 24.44 2.85 -28.52
CA HIS A 4 23.27 3.69 -28.25
C HIS A 4 22.61 3.30 -26.92
N MET A 5 22.49 2.01 -26.61
CA MET A 5 22.00 1.54 -25.32
C MET A 5 22.89 1.97 -24.14
N ARG A 6 24.22 1.88 -24.28
CA ARG A 6 25.15 2.33 -23.23
C ARG A 6 25.09 3.84 -22.95
N ASN A 7 24.75 4.65 -23.94
CA ASN A 7 24.58 6.09 -23.73
C ASN A 7 23.25 6.40 -23.02
N LEU A 8 22.17 5.71 -23.37
CA LEU A 8 20.89 5.83 -22.68
C LEU A 8 21.00 5.43 -21.20
N ASP A 9 21.65 4.30 -20.89
CA ASP A 9 21.87 3.87 -19.52
C ASP A 9 22.67 4.91 -18.70
N ARG A 10 23.64 5.58 -19.33
CA ARG A 10 24.44 6.64 -18.64
C ARG A 10 23.62 7.90 -18.38
N GLU A 11 22.80 8.32 -19.32
CA GLU A 11 21.91 9.48 -19.17
C GLU A 11 20.89 9.23 -18.06
N GLU A 12 20.27 8.06 -18.03
CA GLU A 12 19.30 7.67 -17.01
C GLU A 12 19.89 7.59 -15.60
N HIS A 13 21.11 7.08 -15.45
CA HIS A 13 21.81 7.10 -14.17
C HIS A 13 22.17 8.54 -13.74
N GLN A 14 22.50 9.41 -14.69
CA GLN A 14 22.77 10.82 -14.43
C GLN A 14 21.50 11.54 -13.92
N GLU A 15 20.35 11.31 -14.56
CA GLU A 15 19.06 11.87 -14.13
C GLU A 15 18.70 11.45 -12.70
N THR A 16 18.84 10.17 -12.37
CA THR A 16 18.61 9.66 -11.01
C THR A 16 19.52 10.34 -9.98
N ARG A 17 20.81 10.52 -10.30
CA ARG A 17 21.75 11.23 -9.41
C ARG A 17 21.37 12.69 -9.20
N GLU A 18 20.99 13.39 -10.25
CA GLU A 18 20.56 14.79 -10.17
C GLU A 18 19.23 14.94 -9.40
N LEU A 19 18.29 14.00 -9.59
CA LEU A 19 17.07 13.97 -8.80
C LEU A 19 17.36 13.79 -7.31
N VAL A 20 18.25 12.87 -6.94
CA VAL A 20 18.64 12.63 -5.55
C VAL A 20 19.34 13.84 -4.94
N LYS A 21 20.27 14.48 -5.65
CA LYS A 21 20.90 15.74 -5.20
C LYS A 21 19.85 16.84 -4.98
N SER A 22 18.90 16.96 -5.88
CA SER A 22 17.80 17.93 -5.78
C SER A 22 16.91 17.61 -4.58
N ALA A 23 16.64 16.32 -4.32
CA ALA A 23 15.89 15.87 -3.16
C ALA A 23 16.58 16.25 -1.84
N PHE A 24 17.91 16.10 -1.72
CA PHE A 24 18.64 16.53 -0.54
C PHE A 24 18.62 18.05 -0.36
N SER A 25 18.84 18.79 -1.44
CA SER A 25 18.75 20.27 -1.39
C SER A 25 17.38 20.74 -0.94
N LEU A 26 16.33 20.12 -1.44
CA LEU A 26 14.95 20.40 -1.08
C LEU A 26 14.65 19.98 0.37
N ALA A 27 15.12 18.81 0.80
CA ALA A 27 14.96 18.32 2.17
C ALA A 27 15.55 19.32 3.17
N ARG A 28 16.78 19.78 2.94
CA ARG A 28 17.44 20.80 3.78
C ARG A 28 16.68 22.12 3.78
N ALA A 29 16.26 22.62 2.63
CA ALA A 29 15.50 23.87 2.51
C ALA A 29 14.16 23.84 3.25
N LEU A 30 13.51 22.67 3.31
CA LEU A 30 12.20 22.49 3.95
C LEU A 30 12.28 21.91 5.37
N GLY A 31 13.49 21.60 5.89
CA GLY A 31 13.69 20.98 7.19
C GLY A 31 13.14 19.54 7.26
N ILE A 32 13.11 18.82 6.14
CA ILE A 32 12.67 17.42 6.04
C ILE A 32 13.87 16.54 6.39
N LYS A 33 13.68 15.63 7.35
CA LYS A 33 14.75 14.74 7.87
C LYS A 33 14.60 13.29 7.44
N THR A 34 13.53 12.93 6.74
CA THR A 34 13.24 11.55 6.37
C THR A 34 12.91 11.44 4.89
N LEU A 35 13.61 10.54 4.22
CA LEU A 35 13.34 10.13 2.85
C LEU A 35 12.68 8.75 2.85
N VAL A 36 11.71 8.55 1.97
CA VAL A 36 11.11 7.25 1.65
C VAL A 36 11.52 6.90 0.23
N VAL A 37 12.33 5.87 0.08
CA VAL A 37 13.00 5.58 -1.20
C VAL A 37 12.66 4.18 -1.68
N GLN A 38 12.21 4.08 -2.92
CA GLN A 38 11.99 2.80 -3.58
C GLN A 38 13.33 2.18 -4.01
N ALA A 39 13.77 1.18 -3.26
CA ALA A 39 15.08 0.57 -3.42
C ALA A 39 15.23 -0.23 -4.71
N ASP A 40 14.15 -0.86 -5.17
CA ASP A 40 14.15 -1.68 -6.40
C ASP A 40 14.51 -0.88 -7.66
N GLU A 41 14.36 0.44 -7.62
CA GLU A 41 14.64 1.33 -8.74
C GLU A 41 15.99 2.05 -8.63
N ILE A 42 16.90 1.54 -7.78
CA ILE A 42 18.27 2.05 -7.67
C ILE A 42 19.26 0.94 -8.00
N SER A 43 19.97 1.08 -9.10
CA SER A 43 21.07 0.18 -9.49
C SER A 43 22.46 0.65 -9.00
N ASP A 44 22.61 1.94 -8.71
CA ASP A 44 23.86 2.57 -8.30
C ASP A 44 24.11 2.42 -6.78
N ARG A 45 25.03 1.51 -6.40
CA ARG A 45 25.39 1.30 -4.99
C ARG A 45 26.01 2.53 -4.34
N GLY A 46 26.80 3.32 -5.07
CA GLY A 46 27.39 4.54 -4.55
C GLY A 46 26.32 5.58 -4.16
N LEU A 47 25.23 5.63 -4.92
CA LEU A 47 24.08 6.47 -4.60
C LEU A 47 23.36 6.01 -3.34
N VAL A 48 23.26 4.71 -3.11
CA VAL A 48 22.68 4.14 -1.90
C VAL A 48 23.50 4.52 -0.66
N GLU A 49 24.83 4.43 -0.75
CA GLU A 49 25.73 4.84 0.33
C GLU A 49 25.60 6.33 0.64
N GLN A 50 25.57 7.17 -0.39
CA GLN A 50 25.36 8.61 -0.23
C GLN A 50 23.99 8.94 0.43
N LEU A 51 22.92 8.25 0.07
CA LEU A 51 21.60 8.41 0.68
C LEU A 51 21.62 8.08 2.18
N ARG A 52 22.44 7.15 2.61
CA ARG A 52 22.55 6.71 4.01
C ARG A 52 23.30 7.66 4.92
N ASP A 53 24.29 8.36 4.41
CA ASP A 53 25.18 9.16 5.23
C ASP A 53 24.55 10.50 5.63
N ASP A 54 23.63 11.02 4.82
CA ASP A 54 23.13 12.39 4.98
C ASP A 54 21.76 12.50 5.69
N GLU A 55 20.86 11.49 5.58
CA GLU A 55 19.49 11.60 6.07
C GLU A 55 18.94 10.24 6.57
N ARG A 56 17.87 10.28 7.35
CA ARG A 56 17.14 9.07 7.70
C ARG A 56 16.39 8.52 6.49
N VAL A 57 16.79 7.35 6.02
CA VAL A 57 16.15 6.70 4.88
C VAL A 57 15.27 5.54 5.33
N ILE A 58 14.05 5.51 4.83
CA ILE A 58 13.14 4.38 4.90
C ILE A 58 13.10 3.75 3.52
N TRP A 59 13.67 2.58 3.43
CA TRP A 59 13.73 1.81 2.19
C TRP A 59 12.43 1.04 1.98
N VAL A 60 11.94 1.07 0.76
CA VAL A 60 10.75 0.32 0.36
C VAL A 60 11.11 -0.57 -0.81
N ALA A 61 10.89 -1.87 -0.68
CA ALA A 61 11.26 -2.85 -1.70
C ALA A 61 10.23 -3.97 -1.81
N ARG A 62 10.06 -4.52 -3.02
CA ARG A 62 9.20 -5.68 -3.27
C ARG A 62 9.81 -6.98 -2.74
N GLU A 63 11.13 -7.13 -2.88
CA GLU A 63 11.88 -8.25 -2.34
C GLU A 63 12.97 -7.79 -1.40
N GLN A 64 12.91 -8.18 -0.14
CA GLN A 64 13.95 -7.84 0.84
C GLN A 64 15.35 -8.37 0.47
N LYS A 65 15.42 -9.44 -0.33
CA LYS A 65 16.70 -10.05 -0.75
C LYS A 65 17.47 -9.22 -1.78
N GLN A 66 16.82 -8.33 -2.50
CA GLN A 66 17.47 -7.49 -3.53
C GLN A 66 17.93 -6.14 -2.98
N MET A 67 17.73 -5.92 -1.68
CA MET A 67 18.12 -4.66 -1.06
C MET A 67 19.65 -4.49 -1.06
N PRO A 68 20.13 -3.37 -1.57
CA PRO A 68 21.54 -3.02 -1.45
C PRO A 68 21.94 -2.63 -0.02
N VAL A 69 21.07 -2.86 0.94
CA VAL A 69 21.16 -2.43 2.33
C VAL A 69 21.92 -3.45 3.15
N SER A 70 22.99 -3.04 3.79
CA SER A 70 23.91 -3.92 4.53
C SER A 70 23.88 -3.75 6.05
N ASP A 71 23.14 -2.76 6.59
CA ASP A 71 23.09 -2.54 8.04
C ASP A 71 21.64 -2.58 8.57
N PRO A 72 21.15 -3.78 9.02
CA PRO A 72 19.81 -3.93 9.56
C PRO A 72 19.56 -3.09 10.83
N ALA A 73 20.60 -2.61 11.50
CA ALA A 73 20.48 -1.82 12.72
C ALA A 73 20.18 -0.34 12.45
N LYS A 74 20.53 0.15 11.26
CA LYS A 74 20.34 1.55 10.87
C LYS A 74 19.22 1.75 9.85
N ASP A 75 18.97 0.75 9.01
CA ASP A 75 18.08 0.87 7.88
C ASP A 75 16.68 0.34 8.23
N VAL A 76 15.68 1.18 8.04
CA VAL A 76 14.28 0.74 8.08
C VAL A 76 13.91 0.25 6.69
N VAL A 77 13.54 -1.02 6.59
CA VAL A 77 13.12 -1.65 5.34
C VAL A 77 11.67 -2.09 5.43
N LEU A 78 10.85 -1.60 4.51
CA LEU A 78 9.46 -1.99 4.40
C LEU A 78 9.25 -2.83 3.14
N ALA A 79 8.65 -4.00 3.32
CA ALA A 79 8.25 -4.83 2.20
C ALA A 79 7.01 -4.26 1.51
N MET A 80 7.09 -4.11 0.19
CA MET A 80 5.94 -3.81 -0.66
C MET A 80 5.43 -5.09 -1.32
N PRO A 81 4.11 -5.19 -1.53
CA PRO A 81 3.56 -6.24 -2.37
C PRO A 81 4.11 -6.16 -3.80
N ASP A 82 4.40 -7.29 -4.41
CA ASP A 82 4.79 -7.36 -5.82
C ASP A 82 3.58 -7.09 -6.71
N ALA A 83 3.37 -5.85 -7.10
CA ALA A 83 2.30 -5.42 -7.98
C ALA A 83 2.80 -4.41 -9.01
N ALA A 84 2.32 -4.54 -10.23
CA ALA A 84 2.57 -3.57 -11.30
C ALA A 84 1.73 -2.31 -11.05
N LEU A 85 2.28 -1.39 -10.29
CA LEU A 85 1.67 -0.11 -9.96
C LEU A 85 2.33 1.01 -10.77
N ASN A 86 1.58 2.08 -11.09
CA ASN A 86 2.19 3.29 -11.62
C ASN A 86 2.98 4.03 -10.52
N ARG A 87 3.85 4.97 -10.92
CA ARG A 87 4.76 5.72 -10.03
C ARG A 87 4.08 6.28 -8.77
N LEU A 88 2.95 6.98 -8.95
CA LEU A 88 2.23 7.61 -7.84
C LEU A 88 1.57 6.58 -6.93
N SER A 89 1.00 5.52 -7.48
CA SER A 89 0.39 4.45 -6.70
C SER A 89 1.43 3.70 -5.87
N GLN A 90 2.61 3.44 -6.42
CA GLN A 90 3.73 2.85 -5.68
C GLN A 90 4.16 3.75 -4.52
N LEU A 91 4.33 5.04 -4.78
CA LEU A 91 4.75 5.99 -3.78
C LEU A 91 3.69 6.16 -2.68
N ASN A 92 2.41 6.27 -3.06
CA ASN A 92 1.32 6.35 -2.09
C ASN A 92 1.26 5.10 -1.20
N LEU A 93 1.45 3.91 -1.78
CA LEU A 93 1.51 2.67 -1.01
C LEU A 93 2.72 2.65 -0.06
N ALA A 94 3.89 3.09 -0.52
CA ALA A 94 5.09 3.20 0.30
C ALA A 94 4.89 4.15 1.49
N LEU A 95 4.31 5.33 1.25
CA LEU A 95 3.99 6.32 2.28
C LEU A 95 2.94 5.79 3.27
N PHE A 96 1.93 5.10 2.77
CA PHE A 96 0.93 4.45 3.58
C PHE A 96 1.54 3.38 4.50
N LEU A 97 2.38 2.48 3.97
CA LEU A 97 3.08 1.46 4.74
C LEU A 97 4.01 2.08 5.79
N THR A 98 4.67 3.18 5.45
CA THR A 98 5.54 3.94 6.36
C THR A 98 4.74 4.52 7.53
N ALA A 99 3.58 5.11 7.25
CA ALA A 99 2.67 5.63 8.26
C ALA A 99 2.07 4.51 9.13
N LEU A 100 1.69 3.40 8.51
CA LEU A 100 1.10 2.23 9.16
C LEU A 100 2.09 1.60 10.16
N ASN A 101 3.35 1.47 9.80
CA ASN A 101 4.41 0.92 10.65
C ASN A 101 4.93 1.92 11.71
N ARG A 102 4.34 3.11 11.79
CA ARG A 102 4.68 4.17 12.76
C ARG A 102 6.15 4.57 12.76
N HIS A 103 6.78 4.53 11.61
CA HIS A 103 8.16 4.99 11.47
C HIS A 103 8.28 6.52 11.45
N LEU A 104 7.15 7.24 11.41
CA LEU A 104 7.09 8.69 11.31
C LEU A 104 6.37 9.32 12.50
N GLY A 105 6.82 10.49 12.88
CA GLY A 105 6.13 11.34 13.85
C GLY A 105 4.81 11.91 13.29
N PRO A 106 3.93 12.43 14.17
CA PRO A 106 2.56 12.85 13.80
C PRO A 106 2.51 14.04 12.83
N GLU A 107 3.55 14.88 12.79
CA GLU A 107 3.65 16.05 11.92
C GLU A 107 4.86 15.98 10.99
N GLU A 108 5.52 14.84 10.93
CA GLU A 108 6.73 14.67 10.14
C GLU A 108 6.41 14.74 8.66
N LYS A 109 7.16 15.62 7.97
CA LYS A 109 7.18 15.68 6.51
C LYS A 109 8.23 14.71 5.98
N VAL A 110 7.94 14.10 4.86
CA VAL A 110 8.87 13.21 4.17
C VAL A 110 9.01 13.59 2.71
N LEU A 111 10.15 13.25 2.13
CA LEU A 111 10.35 13.20 0.70
C LEU A 111 10.28 11.76 0.22
N GLY A 112 9.34 11.48 -0.67
CA GLY A 112 9.22 10.20 -1.35
C GLY A 112 9.91 10.21 -2.70
N LEU A 113 10.73 9.20 -2.96
CA LEU A 113 11.45 8.98 -4.21
C LEU A 113 11.01 7.65 -4.82
N SER A 114 10.56 7.68 -6.06
CA SER A 114 10.05 6.51 -6.79
C SER A 114 10.40 6.58 -8.27
N GLY A 115 10.19 5.48 -8.97
CA GLY A 115 10.35 5.36 -10.42
C GLY A 115 9.35 4.40 -11.05
N VAL A 116 9.45 4.17 -12.33
CA VAL A 116 8.68 3.13 -13.01
C VAL A 116 9.19 1.76 -12.57
N THR A 117 8.29 0.86 -12.25
CA THR A 117 8.63 -0.51 -11.87
C THR A 117 9.55 -1.17 -12.88
N GLY A 118 10.74 -1.60 -12.40
CA GLY A 118 11.75 -2.27 -13.21
C GLY A 118 12.59 -1.36 -14.09
N SER A 119 12.43 -0.03 -14.00
CA SER A 119 13.25 0.92 -14.78
C SER A 119 14.67 1.08 -14.26
N GLN A 120 14.92 0.66 -13.02
CA GLN A 120 16.18 0.91 -12.30
C GLN A 120 16.56 2.40 -12.23
N ARG A 121 15.53 3.26 -12.23
CA ARG A 121 15.65 4.70 -12.26
C ARG A 121 14.65 5.37 -11.33
N LEU A 122 15.11 6.34 -10.53
CA LEU A 122 14.25 7.25 -9.81
C LEU A 122 13.97 8.48 -10.68
N ASP A 123 12.72 8.79 -10.91
CA ASP A 123 12.27 9.90 -11.75
C ASP A 123 11.16 10.74 -11.13
N THR A 124 10.70 10.36 -9.95
CA THR A 124 9.56 10.99 -9.28
C THR A 124 9.93 11.34 -7.84
N LEU A 125 9.62 12.59 -7.46
CA LEU A 125 9.82 13.12 -6.12
C LEU A 125 8.50 13.73 -5.63
N VAL A 126 8.09 13.38 -4.40
CA VAL A 126 6.86 13.89 -3.77
C VAL A 126 7.13 14.30 -2.34
N ILE A 127 6.59 15.45 -1.94
CA ILE A 127 6.55 15.88 -0.54
C ILE A 127 5.22 15.42 0.05
N ALA A 128 5.27 14.69 1.16
CA ALA A 128 4.08 14.19 1.83
C ALA A 128 4.12 14.45 3.34
N LYS A 129 2.94 14.43 3.96
CA LYS A 129 2.75 14.36 5.41
C LYS A 129 1.93 13.12 5.75
N PRO A 130 2.53 11.91 5.76
CA PRO A 130 1.77 10.66 5.83
C PRO A 130 0.86 10.57 7.05
N ALA A 131 1.26 11.10 8.21
CA ALA A 131 0.43 11.06 9.40
C ALA A 131 -0.81 11.97 9.31
N ARG A 132 -0.78 13.02 8.49
CA ARG A 132 -1.94 13.85 8.17
C ARG A 132 -2.80 13.19 7.10
N ASP A 133 -2.17 12.75 6.03
CA ASP A 133 -2.84 12.17 4.87
C ASP A 133 -3.55 10.86 5.23
N TYR A 134 -2.97 10.12 6.19
CA TYR A 134 -3.53 8.89 6.76
C TYR A 134 -3.93 9.06 8.24
N SER A 135 -4.50 10.21 8.61
CA SER A 135 -4.84 10.56 10.01
C SER A 135 -5.74 9.55 10.72
N TRP A 136 -6.59 8.84 9.98
CA TRP A 136 -7.45 7.79 10.48
C TRP A 136 -6.67 6.60 11.10
N LEU A 137 -5.42 6.35 10.68
CA LEU A 137 -4.56 5.32 11.29
C LEU A 137 -4.20 5.63 12.74
N ARG A 138 -4.20 6.92 13.15
CA ARG A 138 -3.82 7.35 14.49
C ARG A 138 -4.82 6.95 15.57
N HIS A 139 -6.08 6.80 15.20
CA HIS A 139 -7.15 6.47 16.13
C HIS A 139 -7.21 4.99 16.54
N HIS A 140 -6.46 4.13 15.89
CA HIS A 140 -6.41 2.71 16.20
C HIS A 140 -5.29 2.39 17.19
N LYS A 141 -5.64 2.28 18.49
CA LYS A 141 -4.70 1.94 19.58
C LYS A 141 -4.07 0.54 19.49
N SER A 142 -4.62 -0.35 18.65
CA SER A 142 -4.22 -1.76 18.51
C SER A 142 -3.42 -2.00 17.22
N ALA A 143 -2.41 -1.16 16.95
CA ALA A 143 -1.81 -1.04 15.63
C ALA A 143 -1.07 -2.30 15.13
N MET A 144 -0.39 -3.06 15.98
CA MET A 144 0.54 -4.09 15.50
C MET A 144 -0.15 -5.30 14.84
N ALA A 145 -1.20 -5.84 15.46
CA ALA A 145 -1.97 -6.94 14.86
C ALA A 145 -2.78 -6.48 13.63
N VAL A 146 -3.32 -5.26 13.67
CA VAL A 146 -4.04 -4.65 12.54
C VAL A 146 -3.08 -4.45 11.37
N THR A 147 -1.83 -4.03 11.61
CA THR A 147 -0.81 -3.80 10.58
C THR A 147 -0.49 -5.06 9.78
N GLN A 148 -0.27 -6.18 10.48
CA GLN A 148 0.08 -7.46 9.83
C GLN A 148 -1.08 -7.97 8.96
N HIS A 149 -2.32 -7.91 9.47
CA HIS A 149 -3.48 -8.35 8.70
C HIS A 149 -3.78 -7.40 7.53
N LEU A 150 -3.55 -6.11 7.72
CA LEU A 150 -3.74 -5.13 6.65
C LEU A 150 -2.73 -5.33 5.51
N ALA A 151 -1.47 -5.59 5.82
CA ALA A 151 -0.47 -5.93 4.81
C ALA A 151 -0.90 -7.17 4.01
N ARG A 152 -1.34 -8.24 4.70
CA ARG A 152 -1.82 -9.45 4.04
C ARG A 152 -3.08 -9.22 3.19
N LEU A 153 -4.01 -8.40 3.65
CA LEU A 153 -5.20 -8.04 2.88
C LEU A 153 -4.87 -7.22 1.63
N LEU A 154 -3.86 -6.33 1.72
CA LEU A 154 -3.35 -5.61 0.56
C LEU A 154 -2.74 -6.56 -0.48
N GLU A 155 -1.95 -7.54 -0.05
CA GLU A 155 -1.41 -8.57 -0.95
C GLU A 155 -2.54 -9.33 -1.67
N ILE A 156 -3.57 -9.76 -0.92
CA ILE A 156 -4.73 -10.46 -1.48
C ILE A 156 -5.48 -9.56 -2.47
N ALA A 157 -5.73 -8.31 -2.11
CA ALA A 157 -6.44 -7.36 -2.97
C ALA A 157 -5.67 -7.09 -4.27
N LEU A 158 -4.35 -6.94 -4.18
CA LEU A 158 -3.48 -6.76 -5.35
C LEU A 158 -3.42 -8.03 -6.22
N HIS A 159 -3.39 -9.21 -5.61
CA HIS A 159 -3.46 -10.47 -6.32
C HIS A 159 -4.77 -10.58 -7.14
N PHE A 160 -5.91 -10.24 -6.53
CA PHE A 160 -7.19 -10.21 -7.23
C PHE A 160 -7.24 -9.20 -8.38
N ALA A 161 -6.67 -8.03 -8.18
CA ALA A 161 -6.59 -6.99 -9.21
C ALA A 161 -5.71 -7.41 -10.41
N ARG A 162 -4.67 -8.21 -10.19
CA ARG A 162 -3.74 -8.68 -11.24
C ARG A 162 -4.24 -9.90 -11.97
N GLU A 163 -4.58 -10.94 -11.23
CA GLU A 163 -4.92 -12.24 -11.83
C GLU A 163 -6.39 -12.31 -12.22
N GLY A 164 -7.23 -11.60 -11.47
CA GLY A 164 -8.65 -11.54 -11.78
C GLY A 164 -9.33 -12.92 -11.80
N ARG A 165 -10.39 -13.00 -12.57
CA ARG A 165 -11.10 -14.23 -12.89
C ARG A 165 -11.44 -14.27 -14.38
N GLU A 166 -11.16 -15.37 -15.05
CA GLU A 166 -11.47 -15.55 -16.46
C GLU A 166 -10.97 -14.40 -17.36
N GLY A 167 -9.80 -13.83 -17.05
CA GLY A 167 -9.19 -12.72 -17.78
C GLY A 167 -9.73 -11.33 -17.44
N SER A 168 -10.65 -11.20 -16.46
CA SER A 168 -11.20 -9.92 -16.01
C SER A 168 -10.71 -9.61 -14.60
N SER A 169 -10.26 -8.39 -14.34
CA SER A 169 -9.86 -7.96 -12.98
C SER A 169 -11.05 -8.00 -12.02
N ILE A 170 -10.82 -8.44 -10.79
CA ILE A 170 -11.84 -8.50 -9.73
C ILE A 170 -11.56 -7.40 -8.74
N GLY A 171 -12.59 -6.61 -8.43
CA GLY A 171 -12.59 -5.68 -7.30
C GLY A 171 -13.10 -6.37 -6.04
N ALA A 172 -12.47 -6.13 -4.90
CA ALA A 172 -12.94 -6.64 -3.61
C ALA A 172 -12.90 -5.55 -2.55
N ILE A 173 -13.85 -5.57 -1.64
CA ILE A 173 -13.89 -4.71 -0.47
C ILE A 173 -13.62 -5.57 0.76
N PHE A 174 -12.57 -5.22 1.51
CA PHE A 174 -12.25 -5.84 2.79
C PHE A 174 -12.51 -4.86 3.93
N VAL A 175 -13.28 -5.27 4.92
CA VAL A 175 -13.54 -4.51 6.15
C VAL A 175 -12.85 -5.22 7.29
N LEU A 176 -11.81 -4.60 7.83
CA LEU A 176 -11.05 -5.13 8.96
C LEU A 176 -11.55 -4.51 10.26
N GLY A 177 -12.09 -5.32 11.17
CA GLY A 177 -12.56 -4.82 12.44
C GLY A 177 -13.30 -5.86 13.29
N ASP A 178 -13.79 -5.41 14.44
CA ASP A 178 -14.59 -6.25 15.32
C ASP A 178 -16.04 -6.31 14.84
N ARG A 179 -16.54 -7.53 14.64
CA ARG A 179 -17.92 -7.72 14.16
C ARG A 179 -18.98 -7.06 15.03
N HIS A 180 -18.80 -7.03 16.35
CA HIS A 180 -19.76 -6.39 17.25
C HIS A 180 -19.82 -4.88 17.03
N THR A 181 -18.66 -4.26 16.88
CA THR A 181 -18.56 -2.81 16.59
C THR A 181 -19.11 -2.48 15.19
N LEU A 182 -18.87 -3.35 14.22
CA LEU A 182 -19.26 -3.14 12.84
C LEU A 182 -20.73 -3.54 12.56
N SER A 183 -21.34 -4.40 13.38
CA SER A 183 -22.65 -4.99 13.10
C SER A 183 -23.78 -3.99 12.81
N PRO A 184 -23.85 -2.79 13.41
CA PRO A 184 -24.84 -1.79 13.05
C PRO A 184 -24.74 -1.28 11.60
N HIS A 185 -23.56 -1.45 10.99
CA HIS A 185 -23.26 -1.00 9.63
C HIS A 185 -23.14 -2.14 8.63
N LEU A 186 -23.46 -3.37 9.05
CA LEU A 186 -23.32 -4.56 8.22
C LEU A 186 -24.67 -5.24 8.02
N ARG A 187 -25.04 -5.46 6.77
CA ARG A 187 -26.22 -6.24 6.40
C ARG A 187 -25.81 -7.36 5.46
N GLN A 188 -26.14 -8.60 5.82
CA GLN A 188 -25.87 -9.75 4.96
C GLN A 188 -26.83 -9.72 3.77
N LEU A 189 -26.30 -9.68 2.53
CA LEU A 189 -27.11 -9.68 1.31
C LEU A 189 -27.58 -11.08 0.92
N ILE A 190 -26.71 -12.06 1.12
CA ILE A 190 -26.94 -13.48 0.82
C ILE A 190 -26.60 -14.30 2.06
N LEU A 191 -27.00 -15.56 2.10
CA LEU A 191 -26.57 -16.46 3.16
C LEU A 191 -25.02 -16.51 3.17
N ASN A 192 -24.44 -16.26 4.35
CA ASN A 192 -22.99 -16.25 4.47
C ASN A 192 -22.37 -17.62 4.15
N PRO A 193 -21.64 -17.79 3.03
CA PRO A 193 -21.08 -19.06 2.62
C PRO A 193 -19.99 -19.56 3.57
N LEU A 194 -19.42 -18.68 4.41
CA LEU A 194 -18.36 -19.00 5.36
C LEU A 194 -18.89 -19.45 6.73
N LYS A 195 -20.21 -19.43 6.94
CA LYS A 195 -20.83 -19.83 8.20
C LYS A 195 -20.64 -21.33 8.45
N GLY A 196 -20.16 -21.69 9.65
CA GLY A 196 -19.97 -23.09 10.04
C GLY A 196 -18.58 -23.67 9.73
N HIS A 197 -17.79 -23.03 8.90
CA HIS A 197 -16.43 -23.45 8.65
C HIS A 197 -15.47 -23.09 9.79
N ALA A 198 -14.46 -23.92 10.03
CA ALA A 198 -13.44 -23.69 11.06
C ALA A 198 -12.69 -22.38 10.83
N GLN A 199 -12.30 -21.70 11.90
CA GLN A 199 -11.59 -20.40 11.80
C GLN A 199 -10.27 -20.53 11.04
N ALA A 200 -9.52 -21.61 11.26
CA ALA A 200 -8.26 -21.84 10.55
C ALA A 200 -8.46 -21.95 9.02
N ALA A 201 -9.55 -22.62 8.59
CA ALA A 201 -9.86 -22.79 7.16
C ALA A 201 -10.16 -21.47 6.46
N ARG A 202 -10.69 -20.46 7.16
CA ARG A 202 -11.06 -19.14 6.61
C ARG A 202 -10.16 -18.00 7.11
N SER A 203 -8.93 -18.33 7.49
CA SER A 203 -7.90 -17.34 7.82
C SER A 203 -7.31 -16.75 6.54
N ILE A 204 -7.10 -15.43 6.51
CA ILE A 204 -6.40 -14.75 5.40
C ILE A 204 -4.94 -15.20 5.23
N HIS A 205 -4.39 -15.87 6.25
CA HIS A 205 -3.04 -16.44 6.21
C HIS A 205 -3.02 -17.89 5.69
N ASN A 206 -4.18 -18.51 5.52
CA ASN A 206 -4.28 -19.84 4.93
C ASN A 206 -4.16 -19.74 3.39
N PRO A 207 -3.10 -20.30 2.77
CA PRO A 207 -2.93 -20.22 1.32
C PRO A 207 -4.06 -20.93 0.56
N ASP A 208 -4.59 -22.03 1.09
CA ASP A 208 -5.66 -22.80 0.44
C ASP A 208 -7.00 -22.02 0.40
N PHE A 209 -7.14 -21.01 1.24
CA PHE A 209 -8.34 -20.18 1.27
C PHE A 209 -8.34 -19.07 0.22
N LEU A 210 -7.19 -18.74 -0.35
CA LEU A 210 -7.05 -17.64 -1.30
C LEU A 210 -7.92 -17.83 -2.54
N GLU A 211 -7.95 -19.05 -3.08
CA GLU A 211 -8.78 -19.40 -4.22
C GLU A 211 -10.28 -19.28 -3.91
N THR A 212 -10.68 -19.77 -2.73
CA THR A 212 -12.06 -19.60 -2.25
C THR A 212 -12.43 -18.12 -2.13
N LEU A 213 -11.55 -17.30 -1.59
CA LEU A 213 -11.77 -15.85 -1.50
C LEU A 213 -11.92 -15.21 -2.88
N ARG A 214 -11.12 -15.65 -3.86
CA ARG A 214 -11.19 -15.16 -5.24
C ARG A 214 -12.54 -15.48 -5.88
N GLU A 215 -13.01 -16.71 -5.73
CA GLU A 215 -14.32 -17.12 -6.23
C GLU A 215 -15.46 -16.34 -5.54
N LEU A 216 -15.38 -16.15 -4.23
CA LEU A 216 -16.35 -15.37 -3.47
C LEU A 216 -16.31 -13.86 -3.79
N ALA A 217 -15.18 -13.34 -4.26
CA ALA A 217 -15.03 -11.94 -4.66
C ALA A 217 -15.84 -11.58 -5.93
N ALA A 218 -16.24 -12.59 -6.71
CA ALA A 218 -17.16 -12.38 -7.83
C ALA A 218 -18.61 -12.07 -7.40
N MET A 219 -18.92 -12.26 -6.12
CA MET A 219 -20.22 -11.90 -5.57
C MET A 219 -20.22 -10.45 -5.07
N ASP A 220 -21.34 -9.77 -5.20
CA ASP A 220 -21.52 -8.44 -4.64
C ASP A 220 -21.39 -8.44 -3.11
N GLY A 221 -20.74 -7.40 -2.59
CA GLY A 221 -20.60 -7.19 -1.15
C GLY A 221 -19.16 -7.28 -0.66
N ALA A 222 -18.97 -7.02 0.62
CA ALA A 222 -17.69 -6.96 1.27
C ALA A 222 -17.37 -8.25 2.03
N PHE A 223 -16.06 -8.49 2.20
CA PHE A 223 -15.53 -9.43 3.17
C PHE A 223 -15.34 -8.74 4.52
N VAL A 224 -15.87 -9.31 5.58
CA VAL A 224 -15.63 -8.82 6.95
C VAL A 224 -14.56 -9.68 7.60
N VAL A 225 -13.45 -9.07 7.96
CA VAL A 225 -12.28 -9.72 8.55
C VAL A 225 -12.13 -9.27 9.98
N ASN A 226 -12.04 -10.18 10.92
CA ASN A 226 -11.87 -9.84 12.32
C ASN A 226 -10.41 -9.57 12.70
N ARG A 227 -10.18 -9.11 13.93
CA ARG A 227 -8.85 -8.78 14.46
C ARG A 227 -7.85 -9.95 14.52
N ARG A 228 -8.30 -11.18 14.30
CA ARG A 228 -7.44 -12.38 14.22
C ARG A 228 -7.10 -12.78 12.79
N GLY A 229 -7.50 -11.97 11.81
CA GLY A 229 -7.29 -12.27 10.39
C GLY A 229 -8.21 -13.38 9.87
N VAL A 230 -9.34 -13.62 10.53
CA VAL A 230 -10.33 -14.61 10.09
C VAL A 230 -11.46 -13.89 9.36
N VAL A 231 -11.83 -14.38 8.19
CA VAL A 231 -12.97 -13.86 7.43
C VAL A 231 -14.27 -14.37 8.06
N ASP A 232 -15.03 -13.46 8.64
CA ASP A 232 -16.28 -13.79 9.34
C ASP A 232 -17.47 -13.88 8.39
N SER A 233 -17.49 -13.08 7.32
CA SER A 233 -18.54 -13.12 6.30
C SER A 233 -18.05 -12.63 4.94
N ALA A 234 -18.75 -13.10 3.88
CA ALA A 234 -18.67 -12.62 2.52
C ALA A 234 -20.06 -12.20 2.05
N GLY A 235 -20.17 -11.40 0.98
CA GLY A 235 -21.44 -10.90 0.47
C GLY A 235 -22.17 -9.99 1.46
N THR A 236 -21.40 -9.16 2.18
CA THR A 236 -21.94 -8.25 3.21
C THR A 236 -22.08 -6.85 2.66
N TYR A 237 -23.26 -6.27 2.78
CA TYR A 237 -23.52 -4.87 2.45
C TYR A 237 -23.01 -3.96 3.57
N LEU A 238 -22.39 -2.84 3.17
CA LEU A 238 -21.91 -1.81 4.09
C LEU A 238 -22.90 -0.66 4.11
N ASP A 239 -23.61 -0.51 5.21
CA ASP A 239 -24.52 0.61 5.48
C ASP A 239 -23.75 1.64 6.33
N ALA A 240 -22.87 2.38 5.68
CA ALA A 240 -22.14 3.44 6.34
C ALA A 240 -23.03 4.68 6.44
N PRO A 241 -23.22 5.28 7.63
CA PRO A 241 -23.89 6.57 7.73
C PRO A 241 -23.14 7.57 6.88
N VAL A 242 -23.85 8.28 6.02
CA VAL A 242 -23.29 9.41 5.27
C VAL A 242 -22.89 10.46 6.31
N GLY A 243 -21.61 10.50 6.66
CA GLY A 243 -21.07 11.50 7.57
C GLY A 243 -21.36 12.89 7.03
N ARG A 244 -21.85 13.80 7.89
CA ARG A 244 -21.87 15.22 7.58
C ARG A 244 -20.45 15.62 7.24
N GLU A 245 -20.30 16.24 6.08
CA GLU A 245 -19.08 16.79 5.55
C GLU A 245 -18.47 17.79 6.52
N ASP A 246 -17.43 17.40 7.23
CA ASP A 246 -16.48 18.31 7.89
C ASP A 246 -15.05 17.77 7.75
N SER A 247 -14.67 17.45 6.53
CA SER A 247 -13.28 17.46 6.01
C SER A 247 -13.29 16.86 4.61
N ASP A 248 -12.82 17.61 3.63
CA ASP A 248 -12.63 17.15 2.25
C ASP A 248 -11.85 15.82 2.24
N PRO A 249 -12.44 14.71 1.79
CA PRO A 249 -11.67 13.51 1.56
C PRO A 249 -10.87 13.73 0.27
N VAL A 250 -9.57 13.83 0.39
CA VAL A 250 -8.63 14.00 -0.72
C VAL A 250 -8.71 12.87 -1.76
N TRP A 251 -9.55 11.85 -1.51
CA TRP A 251 -9.93 10.85 -2.52
C TRP A 251 -11.16 10.03 -2.10
N ALA A 252 -12.28 10.54 -2.44
CA ALA A 252 -13.44 9.66 -2.64
C ALA A 252 -13.27 9.02 -4.01
N PRO A 253 -13.39 7.70 -4.16
CA PRO A 253 -13.56 7.13 -5.48
C PRO A 253 -14.80 7.79 -6.08
N VAL A 254 -14.68 8.30 -7.30
CA VAL A 254 -15.81 8.83 -8.07
C VAL A 254 -16.74 7.65 -8.33
N MET A 255 -17.64 7.40 -7.42
CA MET A 255 -18.77 6.52 -7.69
C MET A 255 -19.67 7.26 -8.67
N PRO A 256 -20.02 6.68 -9.82
CA PRO A 256 -20.97 7.29 -10.73
C PRO A 256 -22.27 7.55 -9.98
N ARG A 257 -22.72 8.78 -10.01
CA ARG A 257 -24.00 9.18 -9.43
C ARG A 257 -25.13 8.45 -10.14
N ARG A 258 -25.86 7.66 -9.36
CA ARG A 258 -27.14 7.02 -9.71
C ARG A 258 -27.11 5.93 -10.79
N TRP A 259 -27.30 4.76 -10.32
CA TRP A 259 -27.94 3.70 -11.07
C TRP A 259 -29.39 4.13 -11.40
N PRO A 260 -29.86 4.04 -12.65
CA PRO A 260 -31.26 4.33 -12.96
C PRO A 260 -32.14 3.27 -12.27
N SER A 261 -33.24 3.72 -11.67
CA SER A 261 -34.28 2.83 -11.13
C SER A 261 -34.80 1.92 -12.25
N PRO A 262 -34.98 0.62 -11.99
CA PRO A 262 -35.62 -0.27 -12.95
C PRO A 262 -37.07 0.18 -13.23
N PRO A 263 -37.60 -0.13 -14.43
CA PRO A 263 -38.96 0.26 -14.83
C PRO A 263 -40.04 -0.38 -13.98
#